data_018faf2b7e557d171e488a10cf7e510d
#
_entry.id   018faf2b7e557d171e488a10cf7e510d
#
_cell.length_a   1.000
_cell.length_b   1.000
_cell.length_c   1.000
_cell.angle_alpha   90.00
_cell.angle_beta   90.00
_cell.angle_gamma   90.00
#
_symmetry.space_group_name_H-M   'P 1'
#
loop_
_entity.id
_entity.type
_entity.pdbx_description
1 polymer ?
#
loop_
_entity_poly.entity_id
_entity_poly.type
_entity_poly.pdbx_seq_one_letter_code
_entity_poly.pdbx_strand_id
1 'polypeptide(L)'
;MGDLNGMDTARKLRDLGVKAPIVFLTASPDFALESYEVEASGYLLKPAEEKQTTAILNRLLKSELRRRISVKCRRQYRYPFVDEILYLESDRHTVTLHMLDGSVLETAEKLGNLEKNIEDPRFLRCHQSFLVNMDHITDVEEEFLLRNGERVPIRVRGRKDVLDAYNHLFSG
;
A
#
# COMPACT_ATOMS: atom_id res chain seq x y z
N MET A 1 28.32 13.43 32.98
CA MET A 1 27.80 12.86 31.71
C MET A 1 26.32 12.67 31.91
N GLY A 2 25.50 13.54 31.29
CA GLY A 2 24.05 13.47 31.45
C GLY A 2 23.49 12.20 30.80
N ASP A 3 22.68 11.47 31.54
CA ASP A 3 21.93 10.32 31.00
C ASP A 3 21.00 10.85 29.90
N LEU A 4 21.35 10.54 28.65
CA LEU A 4 20.47 10.77 27.48
C LEU A 4 19.22 9.92 27.68
N ASN A 5 18.10 10.55 27.96
CA ASN A 5 16.83 9.84 27.98
C ASN A 5 16.38 9.50 26.54
N GLY A 6 15.37 8.63 26.42
CA GLY A 6 14.90 8.18 25.10
C GLY A 6 14.38 9.34 24.23
N MET A 7 13.79 10.40 24.83
CA MET A 7 13.29 11.57 24.13
C MET A 7 14.42 12.41 23.55
N ASP A 8 15.48 12.67 24.33
CA ASP A 8 16.65 13.41 23.86
C ASP A 8 17.36 12.66 22.73
N THR A 9 17.40 11.34 22.82
CA THR A 9 17.93 10.50 21.74
C THR A 9 17.09 10.64 20.48
N ALA A 10 15.78 10.58 20.58
CA ALA A 10 14.86 10.72 19.45
C ALA A 10 14.97 12.11 18.79
N ARG A 11 15.04 13.21 19.58
CA ARG A 11 15.26 14.56 19.07
C ARG A 11 16.57 14.66 18.29
N LYS A 12 17.68 14.15 18.82
CA LYS A 12 18.97 14.12 18.11
C LYS A 12 18.92 13.34 16.81
N LEU A 13 18.21 12.22 16.79
CA LEU A 13 18.03 11.46 15.54
C LEU A 13 17.27 12.27 14.48
N ARG A 14 16.20 13.00 14.88
CA ARG A 14 15.45 13.87 13.98
C ARG A 14 16.29 15.06 13.49
N ASP A 15 17.08 15.68 14.36
CA ASP A 15 18.00 16.78 14.01
C ASP A 15 19.07 16.32 13.00
N LEU A 16 19.49 15.05 13.06
CA LEU A 16 20.39 14.43 12.09
C LEU A 16 19.68 14.00 10.78
N GLY A 17 18.38 14.27 10.64
CA GLY A 17 17.59 13.93 9.46
C GLY A 17 17.21 12.46 9.35
N VAL A 18 17.35 11.66 10.40
CA VAL A 18 16.94 10.24 10.43
C VAL A 18 15.42 10.17 10.37
N LYS A 19 14.88 9.53 9.33
CA LYS A 19 13.42 9.35 9.11
C LYS A 19 12.91 7.97 9.53
N ALA A 20 13.77 7.11 10.06
CA ALA A 20 13.38 5.79 10.53
C ALA A 20 12.24 5.88 11.57
N PRO A 21 11.27 4.95 11.58
CA PRO A 21 10.21 4.93 12.58
C PRO A 21 10.79 4.73 13.98
N ILE A 22 10.30 5.52 14.94
CA ILE A 22 10.70 5.46 16.34
C ILE A 22 9.52 4.97 17.16
N VAL A 23 9.71 3.91 17.93
CA VAL A 23 8.72 3.40 18.89
C VAL A 23 9.29 3.51 20.30
N PHE A 24 8.56 4.19 21.18
CA PHE A 24 8.92 4.24 22.59
C PHE A 24 8.34 3.05 23.35
N LEU A 25 9.16 2.48 24.22
CA LEU A 25 8.75 1.47 25.20
C LEU A 25 9.16 1.93 26.59
N THR A 26 8.21 2.36 27.41
CA THR A 26 8.44 3.00 28.70
C THR A 26 7.46 2.56 29.77
N ALA A 27 7.85 2.72 31.05
CA ALA A 27 6.98 2.50 32.20
C ALA A 27 6.15 3.75 32.57
N SER A 28 6.54 4.97 32.08
CA SER A 28 5.84 6.21 32.39
C SER A 28 4.92 6.61 31.24
N PRO A 29 3.65 6.99 31.50
CA PRO A 29 2.76 7.55 30.50
C PRO A 29 3.05 9.04 30.19
N ASP A 30 3.87 9.73 31.00
CA ASP A 30 4.01 11.19 30.98
C ASP A 30 4.59 11.74 29.69
N PHE A 31 5.41 10.94 28.98
CA PHE A 31 6.08 11.34 27.75
C PHE A 31 5.26 11.07 26.47
N ALA A 32 4.02 10.62 26.60
CA ALA A 32 3.19 10.32 25.44
C ALA A 32 2.94 11.56 24.57
N LEU A 33 2.69 12.72 25.16
CA LEU A 33 2.49 13.99 24.46
C LEU A 33 3.78 14.47 23.77
N GLU A 34 4.91 14.41 24.47
CA GLU A 34 6.20 14.81 23.90
C GLU A 34 6.66 13.92 22.74
N SER A 35 6.19 12.68 22.70
CA SER A 35 6.52 11.75 21.60
C SER A 35 6.01 12.23 20.23
N TYR A 36 4.97 13.09 20.20
CA TYR A 36 4.50 13.72 18.97
C TYR A 36 5.50 14.73 18.40
N GLU A 37 6.27 15.42 19.22
CA GLU A 37 7.28 16.41 18.77
C GLU A 37 8.40 15.76 17.96
N VAL A 38 8.71 14.49 18.24
CA VAL A 38 9.73 13.71 17.53
C VAL A 38 9.12 12.79 16.46
N GLU A 39 7.85 13.03 16.10
CA GLU A 39 7.13 12.21 15.13
C GLU A 39 7.27 10.71 15.43
N ALA A 40 7.03 10.32 16.70
CA ALA A 40 7.09 8.93 17.09
C ALA A 40 6.02 8.10 16.38
N SER A 41 6.42 6.97 15.84
CA SER A 41 5.54 6.05 15.11
C SER A 41 4.74 5.14 16.03
N GLY A 42 5.10 5.07 17.32
CA GLY A 42 4.38 4.30 18.32
C GLY A 42 4.87 4.57 19.73
N TYR A 43 3.99 4.30 20.71
CA TYR A 43 4.26 4.42 22.13
C TYR A 43 3.65 3.22 22.86
N LEU A 44 4.45 2.49 23.61
CA LEU A 44 4.05 1.31 24.35
C LEU A 44 4.40 1.48 25.83
N LEU A 45 3.46 1.14 26.69
CA LEU A 45 3.70 1.09 28.13
C LEU A 45 4.18 -0.31 28.54
N LYS A 46 5.13 -0.36 29.47
CA LYS A 46 5.57 -1.61 30.10
C LYS A 46 4.60 -2.03 31.22
N PRO A 47 4.24 -3.32 31.31
CA PRO A 47 4.62 -4.42 30.42
C PRO A 47 3.91 -4.33 29.06
N ALA A 48 4.67 -4.44 27.97
CA ALA A 48 4.07 -4.36 26.63
C ALA A 48 3.30 -5.65 26.34
N GLU A 49 2.03 -5.49 25.93
CA GLU A 49 1.22 -6.60 25.50
C GLU A 49 1.64 -7.05 24.08
N GLU A 50 1.73 -8.34 23.85
CA GLU A 50 2.09 -8.92 22.56
C GLU A 50 1.19 -8.41 21.43
N LYS A 51 -0.12 -8.33 21.69
CA LYS A 51 -1.12 -7.85 20.71
C LYS A 51 -0.87 -6.39 20.28
N GLN A 52 -0.55 -5.51 21.21
CA GLN A 52 -0.27 -4.09 20.94
C GLN A 52 1.07 -3.94 20.20
N THR A 53 2.08 -4.67 20.63
CA THR A 53 3.40 -4.69 19.99
C THR A 53 3.30 -5.17 18.55
N THR A 54 2.62 -6.29 18.31
CA THR A 54 2.40 -6.85 16.98
C THR A 54 1.61 -5.88 16.09
N ALA A 55 0.59 -5.21 16.62
CA ALA A 55 -0.18 -4.23 15.85
C ALA A 55 0.67 -3.04 15.40
N ILE A 56 1.53 -2.50 16.28
CA ILE A 56 2.45 -1.40 15.92
C ILE A 56 3.47 -1.87 14.89
N LEU A 57 4.13 -3.01 15.11
CA LEU A 57 5.13 -3.55 14.19
C LEU A 57 4.53 -3.84 12.82
N ASN A 58 3.36 -4.46 12.74
CA ASN A 58 2.68 -4.72 11.47
C ASN A 58 2.33 -3.42 10.73
N ARG A 59 1.88 -2.37 11.46
CA ARG A 59 1.62 -1.06 10.86
C ARG A 59 2.89 -0.44 10.29
N LEU A 60 3.99 -0.49 11.03
CA LEU A 60 5.28 0.08 10.61
C LEU A 60 5.89 -0.69 9.43
N LEU A 61 5.91 -2.00 9.50
CA LEU A 61 6.39 -2.85 8.42
C LEU A 61 5.58 -2.64 7.13
N LYS A 62 4.25 -2.53 7.23
CA LYS A 62 3.42 -2.19 6.07
C LYS A 62 3.77 -0.81 5.48
N SER A 63 4.07 0.19 6.30
CA SER A 63 4.41 1.53 5.81
C SER A 63 5.80 1.60 5.18
N GLU A 64 6.80 0.90 5.74
CA GLU A 64 8.18 0.85 5.24
C GLU A 64 8.33 -0.03 4.00
N LEU A 65 7.54 -1.11 3.92
CA LEU A 65 7.56 -2.07 2.81
C LEU A 65 6.59 -1.71 1.68
N ARG A 66 5.90 -0.55 1.76
CA ARG A 66 5.00 -0.12 0.70
C ARG A 66 5.77 0.09 -0.60
N ARG A 67 5.57 -0.84 -1.51
CA ARG A 67 6.22 -0.83 -2.82
C ARG A 67 5.64 0.28 -3.70
N ARG A 68 6.51 1.02 -4.37
CA ARG A 68 6.14 1.99 -5.42
C ARG A 68 6.58 1.46 -6.78
N ILE A 69 5.85 1.84 -7.81
CA ILE A 69 6.25 1.65 -9.19
C ILE A 69 6.51 3.00 -9.85
N SER A 70 7.41 3.00 -10.83
CA SER A 70 7.65 4.19 -11.66
C SER A 70 6.70 4.16 -12.85
N VAL A 71 5.91 5.22 -13.03
CA VAL A 71 4.96 5.39 -14.14
C VAL A 71 5.28 6.69 -14.87
N LYS A 72 5.52 6.62 -16.18
CA LYS A 72 5.80 7.78 -16.99
C LYS A 72 4.50 8.46 -17.43
N CYS A 73 4.13 9.55 -16.75
CA CYS A 73 2.97 10.37 -17.06
C CYS A 73 3.37 11.59 -17.90
N ARG A 74 3.15 11.57 -19.22
CA ARG A 74 3.58 12.65 -20.15
C ARG A 74 5.08 12.93 -20.05
N ARG A 75 5.47 14.06 -19.43
CA ARG A 75 6.87 14.50 -19.27
C ARG A 75 7.46 14.26 -17.90
N GLN A 76 6.70 13.67 -16.98
CA GLN A 76 7.08 13.47 -15.58
C GLN A 76 6.92 12.01 -15.16
N TYR A 77 7.74 11.57 -14.21
CA TYR A 77 7.52 10.30 -13.54
C TYR A 77 6.68 10.48 -12.29
N ARG A 78 5.76 9.54 -12.06
CA ARG A 78 4.99 9.42 -10.84
C ARG A 78 5.38 8.10 -10.18
N TYR A 79 5.26 8.06 -8.86
CA TYR A 79 5.66 6.90 -8.05
C TYR A 79 4.52 6.46 -7.12
N PRO A 80 3.37 6.02 -7.68
CA PRO A 80 2.27 5.56 -6.86
C PRO A 80 2.65 4.33 -6.03
N PHE A 81 2.05 4.20 -4.87
CA PHE A 81 2.12 2.97 -4.10
C PHE A 81 1.27 1.88 -4.76
N VAL A 82 1.82 0.67 -4.86
CA VAL A 82 1.17 -0.47 -5.52
C VAL A 82 -0.14 -0.85 -4.82
N ASP A 83 -0.18 -0.78 -3.50
CA ASP A 83 -1.36 -1.07 -2.68
C ASP A 83 -2.47 0.00 -2.74
N GLU A 84 -2.19 1.18 -3.31
CA GLU A 84 -3.18 2.23 -3.57
C GLU A 84 -3.79 2.15 -4.99
N ILE A 85 -3.26 1.29 -5.84
CA ILE A 85 -3.80 1.09 -7.18
C ILE A 85 -4.99 0.13 -7.09
N LEU A 86 -6.18 0.59 -7.50
CA LEU A 86 -7.39 -0.23 -7.58
C LEU A 86 -7.36 -1.14 -8.81
N TYR A 87 -7.17 -0.53 -9.97
CA TYR A 87 -7.06 -1.24 -11.24
C TYR A 87 -6.41 -0.35 -12.31
N LEU A 88 -6.01 -0.98 -13.39
CA LEU A 88 -5.52 -0.31 -14.60
C LEU A 88 -6.47 -0.63 -15.76
N GLU A 89 -6.79 0.39 -16.53
CA GLU A 89 -7.59 0.29 -17.74
C GLU A 89 -6.78 0.75 -18.96
N SER A 90 -6.79 -0.04 -20.01
CA SER A 90 -6.20 0.32 -21.30
C SER A 90 -7.28 0.70 -22.30
N ASP A 91 -7.25 1.94 -22.76
CA ASP A 91 -8.06 2.42 -23.88
C ASP A 91 -7.13 2.92 -25.00
N ARG A 92 -7.19 2.27 -26.17
CA ARG A 92 -6.40 2.60 -27.36
C ARG A 92 -4.90 2.69 -27.07
N HIS A 93 -4.39 3.91 -26.86
CA HIS A 93 -2.97 4.21 -26.66
C HIS A 93 -2.65 4.72 -25.25
N THR A 94 -3.63 4.73 -24.37
CA THR A 94 -3.50 5.23 -22.99
C THR A 94 -3.83 4.12 -22.01
N VAL A 95 -3.05 4.04 -20.95
CA VAL A 95 -3.40 3.27 -19.76
C VAL A 95 -3.66 4.25 -18.62
N THR A 96 -4.81 4.09 -17.98
CA THR A 96 -5.23 4.83 -16.81
C THR A 96 -5.11 3.95 -15.59
N LEU A 97 -4.35 4.41 -14.58
CA LEU A 97 -4.30 3.81 -13.25
C LEU A 97 -5.34 4.52 -12.39
N HIS A 98 -6.28 3.78 -11.83
CA HIS A 98 -7.30 4.27 -10.91
C HIS A 98 -6.83 4.05 -9.48
N MET A 99 -6.77 5.13 -8.69
CA MET A 99 -6.20 5.12 -7.36
C MET A 99 -7.27 5.07 -6.27
N LEU A 100 -6.91 4.56 -5.11
CA LEU A 100 -7.79 4.42 -3.94
C LEU A 100 -8.36 5.76 -3.44
N ASP A 101 -7.63 6.86 -3.61
CA ASP A 101 -8.05 8.22 -3.25
C ASP A 101 -8.96 8.88 -4.29
N GLY A 102 -9.33 8.15 -5.36
CA GLY A 102 -10.12 8.64 -6.48
C GLY A 102 -9.32 9.40 -7.54
N SER A 103 -8.03 9.60 -7.37
CA SER A 103 -7.18 10.18 -8.41
C SER A 103 -6.89 9.17 -9.52
N VAL A 104 -6.48 9.69 -10.69
CA VAL A 104 -6.09 8.87 -11.84
C VAL A 104 -4.72 9.29 -12.37
N LEU A 105 -3.95 8.33 -12.86
CA LEU A 105 -2.70 8.57 -13.55
C LEU A 105 -2.77 8.00 -14.96
N GLU A 106 -2.53 8.86 -15.96
CA GLU A 106 -2.53 8.47 -17.36
C GLU A 106 -1.11 8.30 -17.89
N THR A 107 -0.88 7.23 -18.64
CA THR A 107 0.38 6.93 -19.29
C THR A 107 0.19 6.35 -20.68
N ALA A 108 1.17 6.57 -21.55
CA ALA A 108 1.24 5.92 -22.86
C ALA A 108 1.97 4.56 -22.81
N GLU A 109 2.36 4.09 -21.63
CA GLU A 109 2.95 2.76 -21.47
C GLU A 109 1.92 1.67 -21.74
N LYS A 110 2.38 0.54 -22.27
CA LYS A 110 1.50 -0.61 -22.51
C LYS A 110 1.11 -1.27 -21.19
N LEU A 111 -0.15 -1.70 -21.08
CA LEU A 111 -0.66 -2.38 -19.90
C LEU A 111 0.18 -3.61 -19.49
N GLY A 112 0.67 -4.40 -20.47
CA GLY A 112 1.55 -5.53 -20.19
C GLY A 112 2.94 -5.16 -19.65
N ASN A 113 3.43 -3.95 -19.94
CA ASN A 113 4.69 -3.45 -19.35
C ASN A 113 4.47 -3.02 -17.89
N LEU A 114 3.34 -2.36 -17.62
CA LEU A 114 2.97 -1.98 -16.25
C LEU A 114 2.70 -3.21 -15.38
N GLU A 115 2.03 -4.23 -15.92
CA GLU A 115 1.84 -5.53 -15.26
C GLU A 115 3.17 -6.16 -14.83
N LYS A 116 4.16 -6.19 -15.74
CA LYS A 116 5.52 -6.66 -15.42
C LYS A 116 6.24 -5.78 -14.41
N ASN A 117 6.05 -4.46 -14.48
CA ASN A 117 6.66 -3.51 -13.54
C ASN A 117 6.03 -3.62 -12.14
N ILE A 118 4.73 -3.86 -12.09
CA ILE A 118 4.00 -4.13 -10.83
C ILE A 118 4.49 -5.44 -10.22
N GLU A 119 4.63 -6.52 -11.00
CA GLU A 119 5.15 -7.83 -10.56
C GLU A 119 4.65 -8.23 -9.15
N ASP A 120 3.34 -8.19 -8.96
CA ASP A 120 2.69 -8.43 -7.68
C ASP A 120 1.54 -9.44 -7.90
N PRO A 121 1.52 -10.59 -7.20
CA PRO A 121 0.52 -11.64 -7.40
C PRO A 121 -0.91 -11.21 -7.09
N ARG A 122 -1.09 -10.07 -6.39
CA ARG A 122 -2.40 -9.48 -6.13
C ARG A 122 -3.03 -8.84 -7.37
N PHE A 123 -2.24 -8.61 -8.42
CA PHE A 123 -2.75 -8.03 -9.66
C PHE A 123 -3.10 -9.12 -10.67
N LEU A 124 -4.39 -9.15 -11.04
CA LEU A 124 -4.96 -10.15 -11.95
C LEU A 124 -5.36 -9.53 -13.27
N ARG A 125 -4.85 -10.09 -14.38
CA ARG A 125 -5.29 -9.73 -15.73
C ARG A 125 -6.66 -10.33 -16.02
N CYS A 126 -7.72 -9.64 -15.61
CA CYS A 126 -9.10 -10.14 -15.73
C CYS A 126 -9.72 -9.93 -17.12
N HIS A 127 -9.19 -8.99 -17.91
CA HIS A 127 -9.64 -8.68 -19.28
C HIS A 127 -8.46 -8.23 -20.14
N GLN A 128 -8.59 -8.26 -21.47
CA GLN A 128 -7.53 -7.75 -22.37
C GLN A 128 -7.11 -6.31 -22.07
N SER A 129 -8.06 -5.50 -21.56
CA SER A 129 -7.87 -4.09 -21.26
C SER A 129 -7.82 -3.78 -19.76
N PHE A 130 -7.98 -4.75 -18.87
CA PHE A 130 -8.04 -4.51 -17.43
C PHE A 130 -7.09 -5.40 -16.64
N LEU A 131 -6.40 -4.76 -15.68
CA LEU A 131 -5.58 -5.41 -14.66
C LEU A 131 -6.10 -4.91 -13.29
N VAL A 132 -6.64 -5.79 -12.48
CA VAL A 132 -7.29 -5.46 -11.20
C VAL A 132 -6.43 -5.87 -10.01
N ASN A 133 -6.40 -5.05 -8.97
CA ASN A 133 -5.83 -5.41 -7.69
C ASN A 133 -6.89 -6.16 -6.86
N MET A 134 -6.68 -7.44 -6.65
CA MET A 134 -7.63 -8.33 -5.99
C MET A 134 -7.92 -7.97 -4.53
N ASP A 135 -6.99 -7.29 -3.82
CA ASP A 135 -7.20 -6.80 -2.45
C ASP A 135 -8.34 -5.78 -2.33
N HIS A 136 -8.73 -5.16 -3.45
CA HIS A 136 -9.77 -4.14 -3.49
C HIS A 136 -11.11 -4.65 -4.01
N ILE A 137 -11.21 -5.94 -4.35
CA ILE A 137 -12.47 -6.57 -4.77
C ILE A 137 -13.32 -6.83 -3.52
N THR A 138 -14.57 -6.40 -3.57
CA THR A 138 -15.54 -6.62 -2.48
C THR A 138 -16.60 -7.65 -2.84
N ASP A 139 -16.89 -7.81 -4.14
CA ASP A 139 -17.85 -8.80 -4.62
C ASP A 139 -17.51 -9.23 -6.05
N VAL A 140 -18.00 -10.41 -6.44
CA VAL A 140 -17.78 -11.03 -7.74
C VAL A 140 -19.10 -11.51 -8.32
N GLU A 141 -19.59 -10.77 -9.30
CA GLU A 141 -20.78 -11.11 -10.09
C GLU A 141 -20.35 -11.42 -11.54
N GLU A 142 -20.97 -10.79 -12.54
CA GLU A 142 -20.50 -10.80 -13.92
C GLU A 142 -19.20 -10.01 -14.10
N GLU A 143 -18.99 -9.03 -13.24
CA GLU A 143 -17.83 -8.17 -13.12
C GLU A 143 -17.28 -8.22 -11.69
N PHE A 144 -16.06 -7.73 -11.49
CA PHE A 144 -15.53 -7.47 -10.16
C PHE A 144 -16.07 -6.15 -9.64
N LEU A 145 -16.71 -6.16 -8.48
CA LEU A 145 -17.10 -4.96 -7.74
C LEU A 145 -15.96 -4.55 -6.81
N LEU A 146 -15.52 -3.30 -6.91
CA LEU A 146 -14.44 -2.76 -6.09
C LEU A 146 -15.00 -1.98 -4.89
N ARG A 147 -14.16 -1.80 -3.86
CA ARG A 147 -14.51 -1.08 -2.62
C ARG A 147 -14.95 0.37 -2.80
N ASN A 148 -14.60 0.99 -3.91
CA ASN A 148 -15.05 2.34 -4.27
C ASN A 148 -16.37 2.34 -5.06
N GLY A 149 -16.98 1.17 -5.30
CA GLY A 149 -18.21 0.98 -6.06
C GLY A 149 -18.04 0.85 -7.57
N GLU A 150 -16.83 0.98 -8.08
CA GLU A 150 -16.55 0.77 -9.51
C GLU A 150 -16.60 -0.71 -9.88
N ARG A 151 -16.89 -0.99 -11.16
CA ARG A 151 -16.98 -2.33 -11.70
C ARG A 151 -15.91 -2.55 -12.76
N VAL A 152 -15.20 -3.68 -12.66
CA VAL A 152 -14.17 -4.07 -13.60
C VAL A 152 -14.60 -5.33 -14.35
N PRO A 153 -14.68 -5.28 -15.68
CA PRO A 153 -15.19 -6.40 -16.47
C PRO A 153 -14.26 -7.60 -16.43
N ILE A 154 -14.86 -8.78 -16.37
CA ILE A 154 -14.17 -10.07 -16.51
C ILE A 154 -14.35 -10.57 -17.93
N ARG A 155 -13.26 -11.01 -18.58
CA ARG A 155 -13.33 -11.61 -19.92
C ARG A 155 -14.29 -12.81 -19.95
N VAL A 156 -15.10 -12.89 -21.00
CA VAL A 156 -16.04 -13.99 -21.16
C VAL A 156 -15.30 -15.30 -21.45
N ARG A 157 -14.39 -15.27 -22.44
CA ARG A 157 -13.59 -16.45 -22.79
C ARG A 157 -12.48 -16.64 -21.75
N GLY A 158 -12.49 -17.80 -21.06
CA GLY A 158 -11.54 -18.10 -19.96
C GLY A 158 -11.92 -17.42 -18.64
N ARG A 159 -13.21 -17.08 -18.45
CA ARG A 159 -13.73 -16.54 -17.20
C ARG A 159 -13.39 -17.44 -16.00
N LYS A 160 -13.53 -18.76 -16.18
CA LYS A 160 -13.24 -19.73 -15.12
C LYS A 160 -11.81 -19.58 -14.61
N ASP A 161 -10.83 -19.45 -15.50
CA ASP A 161 -9.41 -19.32 -15.12
C ASP A 161 -9.17 -18.05 -14.29
N VAL A 162 -9.88 -16.96 -14.62
CA VAL A 162 -9.80 -15.69 -13.87
C VAL A 162 -10.38 -15.86 -12.46
N LEU A 163 -11.53 -16.52 -12.33
CA LEU A 163 -12.16 -16.79 -11.03
C LEU A 163 -11.36 -17.77 -10.19
N ASP A 164 -10.78 -18.78 -10.80
CA ASP A 164 -9.91 -19.75 -10.11
C ASP A 164 -8.64 -19.05 -9.57
N ALA A 165 -8.03 -18.17 -10.35
CA ALA A 165 -6.88 -17.36 -9.92
C ALA A 165 -7.24 -16.42 -8.76
N TYR A 166 -8.41 -15.76 -8.82
CA TYR A 166 -8.92 -14.93 -7.73
C TYR A 166 -9.14 -15.75 -6.44
N ASN A 167 -9.84 -16.88 -6.55
CA ASN A 167 -10.14 -17.72 -5.39
C ASN A 167 -8.87 -18.30 -4.76
N HIS A 168 -7.85 -18.61 -5.57
CA HIS A 168 -6.61 -19.19 -5.06
C HIS A 168 -5.84 -18.24 -4.15
N LEU A 169 -5.90 -16.94 -4.39
CA LEU A 169 -5.23 -15.95 -3.53
C LEU A 169 -5.81 -15.92 -2.10
N PHE A 170 -7.11 -16.18 -1.94
CA PHE A 170 -7.82 -16.10 -0.66
C PHE A 170 -8.05 -17.46 0.02
N SER A 171 -7.56 -18.55 -0.58
CA SER A 171 -7.71 -19.93 -0.07
C SER A 171 -6.46 -20.45 0.65
N GLY A 172 -5.46 -19.60 0.89
CA GLY A 172 -4.19 -19.93 1.55
C GLY A 172 -4.14 -19.54 3.02
#